data_945eb8ddd5608dac2eb56b523e068a14
#
_entry.id   945eb8ddd5608dac2eb56b523e068a14
#
_cell.length_a   1.000
_cell.length_b   1.000
_cell.length_c   1.000
_cell.angle_alpha   90.00
_cell.angle_beta   90.00
_cell.angle_gamma   90.00
#
_symmetry.space_group_name_H-M   'P 1'
#
loop_
_entity.id
_entity.type
_entity.pdbx_description
1 polymer ?
#
loop_
_entity_poly.entity_id
_entity_poly.type
_entity_poly.pdbx_seq_one_letter_code
_entity_poly.pdbx_strand_id
1 'polypeptide(L)'
;MQTSDVRRFDEILADDFRCSNPDGSIVDRQGFLKQTAIPVTISNLEALDVDVRIMGDFAIIHARTEYTRPDGQRGGGRYTDVWARRGGRWLAVSAHVTRC
;
A
#
# COMPACT_ATOMS: atom_id res chain seq x y z
N MET A 1 6.56 -10.97 8.92
CA MET A 1 6.75 -11.67 7.65
C MET A 1 6.82 -10.68 6.50
N GLN A 2 7.77 -10.86 5.62
CA GLN A 2 8.10 -9.86 4.60
C GLN A 2 7.66 -10.24 3.20
N THR A 3 6.94 -11.34 3.06
CA THR A 3 6.45 -11.78 1.76
C THR A 3 5.15 -11.07 1.39
N SER A 4 5.00 -10.78 0.11
CA SER A 4 3.76 -10.22 -0.42
C SER A 4 2.67 -11.29 -0.43
N ASP A 5 1.47 -10.92 -0.02
CA ASP A 5 0.32 -11.81 -0.06
C ASP A 5 -0.65 -11.34 -1.15
N VAL A 6 -0.42 -11.83 -2.37
CA VAL A 6 -1.20 -11.44 -3.54
C VAL A 6 -2.68 -11.81 -3.37
N ARG A 7 -2.94 -12.94 -2.72
CA ARG A 7 -4.31 -13.41 -2.49
C ARG A 7 -5.09 -12.42 -1.62
N ARG A 8 -4.43 -11.89 -0.57
CA ARG A 8 -5.05 -10.91 0.31
C ARG A 8 -5.31 -9.60 -0.42
N PHE A 9 -4.37 -9.15 -1.23
CA PHE A 9 -4.57 -7.94 -2.05
C PHE A 9 -5.71 -8.12 -3.04
N ASP A 10 -5.83 -9.31 -3.62
CA ASP A 10 -6.92 -9.61 -4.54
C ASP A 10 -8.29 -9.45 -3.88
N GLU A 11 -8.39 -9.75 -2.59
CA GLU A 11 -9.64 -9.64 -1.83
C GLU A 11 -9.99 -8.21 -1.43
N ILE A 12 -8.99 -7.36 -1.17
CA ILE A 12 -9.21 -6.02 -0.59
C ILE A 12 -9.11 -4.88 -1.60
N LEU A 13 -8.60 -5.12 -2.80
CA LEU A 13 -8.48 -4.08 -3.82
C LEU A 13 -9.78 -3.96 -4.61
N ALA A 14 -10.26 -2.73 -4.77
CA ALA A 14 -11.42 -2.47 -5.62
C ALA A 14 -11.07 -2.66 -7.09
N ASP A 15 -12.07 -2.93 -7.92
CA ASP A 15 -11.86 -3.14 -9.36
C ASP A 15 -11.25 -1.91 -10.04
N ASP A 16 -11.57 -0.72 -9.54
CA ASP A 16 -11.09 0.55 -10.08
C ASP A 16 -9.86 1.09 -9.35
N PHE A 17 -9.18 0.25 -8.57
CA PHE A 17 -8.01 0.65 -7.80
C PHE A 17 -6.91 1.26 -8.67
N ARG A 18 -6.27 2.33 -8.15
CA ARG A 18 -5.10 2.97 -8.77
C ARG A 18 -4.04 3.21 -7.71
N CYS A 19 -2.79 3.04 -8.08
CA CYS A 19 -1.65 3.32 -7.20
C CYS A 19 -0.66 4.24 -7.90
N SER A 20 -0.30 5.34 -7.23
CA SER A 20 0.77 6.23 -7.68
C SER A 20 2.07 5.82 -7.01
N ASN A 21 3.06 5.49 -7.81
CA ASN A 21 4.36 5.01 -7.36
C ASN A 21 5.36 6.15 -7.17
N PRO A 22 6.47 5.91 -6.40
CA PRO A 22 7.48 6.95 -6.17
C PRO A 22 8.16 7.47 -7.43
N ASP A 23 8.19 6.71 -8.50
CA ASP A 23 8.80 7.11 -9.76
C ASP A 23 7.85 7.96 -10.64
N GLY A 24 6.66 8.26 -10.14
CA GLY A 24 5.66 9.03 -10.88
C GLY A 24 4.75 8.20 -11.76
N SER A 25 4.95 6.88 -11.82
CA SER A 25 4.07 6.02 -12.60
C SER A 25 2.76 5.75 -11.87
N ILE A 26 1.70 5.46 -12.63
CA ILE A 26 0.41 5.06 -12.07
C ILE A 26 0.08 3.67 -12.62
N VAL A 27 -0.26 2.76 -11.72
CA VAL A 27 -0.66 1.41 -12.09
C VAL A 27 -2.10 1.17 -11.65
N ASP A 28 -2.79 0.31 -12.40
CA ASP A 28 -4.14 -0.12 -12.03
C ASP A 28 -4.06 -1.34 -11.09
N ARG A 29 -5.24 -1.91 -10.78
CA ARG A 29 -5.33 -3.06 -9.91
C ARG A 29 -4.45 -4.22 -10.39
N GLN A 30 -4.52 -4.52 -11.67
CA GLN A 30 -3.77 -5.63 -12.25
C GLN A 30 -2.27 -5.38 -12.20
N GLY A 31 -1.84 -4.17 -12.53
CA GLY A 31 -0.44 -3.77 -12.43
C GLY A 31 0.08 -3.83 -11.01
N PHE A 32 -0.73 -3.39 -10.04
CA PHE A 32 -0.36 -3.45 -8.64
C PHE A 32 -0.20 -4.90 -8.15
N LEU A 33 -1.11 -5.79 -8.55
CA LEU A 33 -1.02 -7.20 -8.18
C LEU A 33 0.25 -7.85 -8.75
N LYS A 34 0.62 -7.52 -9.98
CA LYS A 34 1.88 -8.00 -10.57
C LYS A 34 3.10 -7.46 -9.82
N GLN A 35 3.05 -6.20 -9.44
CA GLN A 35 4.13 -5.54 -8.70
C GLN A 35 4.34 -6.18 -7.33
N THR A 36 3.27 -6.50 -6.63
CA THR A 36 3.34 -7.09 -5.28
C THR A 36 3.63 -8.60 -5.31
N ALA A 37 3.53 -9.24 -6.46
CA ALA A 37 3.89 -10.66 -6.61
C ALA A 37 5.41 -10.87 -6.59
N ILE A 38 6.19 -9.81 -6.77
CA ILE A 38 7.66 -9.89 -6.72
C ILE A 38 8.10 -10.10 -5.28
N PRO A 39 8.99 -11.09 -5.00
CA PRO A 39 9.43 -11.34 -3.63
C PRO A 39 10.06 -10.11 -2.99
N VAL A 40 9.75 -9.90 -1.72
CA VAL A 40 10.26 -8.78 -0.93
C VAL A 40 11.64 -9.12 -0.42
N THR A 41 12.63 -8.24 -0.67
CA THR A 41 14.01 -8.41 -0.25
C THR A 41 14.38 -7.53 0.95
N ILE A 42 13.42 -6.79 1.50
CA ILE A 42 13.65 -5.93 2.66
C ILE A 42 13.29 -6.68 3.93
N SER A 43 13.82 -6.21 5.06
CA SER A 43 13.53 -6.78 6.38
C SER A 43 13.17 -5.68 7.37
N ASN A 44 12.66 -6.08 8.53
CA ASN A 44 12.28 -5.17 9.61
C ASN A 44 11.30 -4.08 9.15
N LEU A 45 10.36 -4.45 8.29
CA LEU A 45 9.35 -3.51 7.80
C LEU A 45 8.39 -3.14 8.92
N GLU A 46 8.24 -1.84 9.17
CA GLU A 46 7.34 -1.31 10.18
C GLU A 46 6.49 -0.19 9.59
N ALA A 47 5.23 -0.13 10.02
CA ALA A 47 4.35 1.00 9.74
C ALA A 47 4.31 1.89 10.98
N LEU A 48 4.64 3.17 10.80
CA LEU A 48 4.76 4.14 11.89
C LEU A 48 3.86 5.35 11.60
N ASP A 49 3.51 6.07 12.67
CA ASP A 49 2.71 7.30 12.56
C ASP A 49 1.42 7.08 11.78
N VAL A 50 0.75 5.95 12.04
CA VAL A 50 -0.48 5.60 11.33
C VAL A 50 -1.61 6.51 11.80
N ASP A 51 -2.23 7.22 10.85
CA ASP A 51 -3.36 8.11 11.08
C ASP A 51 -4.52 7.69 10.19
N VAL A 52 -5.64 7.31 10.80
CA VAL A 52 -6.81 6.83 10.09
C VAL A 52 -7.95 7.84 10.29
N ARG A 53 -8.51 8.34 9.19
CA ARG A 53 -9.66 9.24 9.22
C ARG A 53 -10.81 8.60 8.46
N ILE A 54 -11.93 8.43 9.12
CA ILE A 54 -13.13 7.85 8.52
C ILE A 54 -14.11 8.97 8.22
N MET A 55 -14.55 9.07 6.98
CA MET A 55 -15.46 10.12 6.51
C MET A 55 -16.61 9.48 5.75
N GLY A 56 -17.66 9.08 6.48
CA GLY A 56 -18.80 8.38 5.88
C GLY A 56 -18.40 7.03 5.32
N ASP A 57 -18.55 6.83 4.02
CA ASP A 57 -18.19 5.58 3.34
C ASP A 57 -16.75 5.55 2.81
N PHE A 58 -15.95 6.52 3.24
CA PHE A 58 -14.53 6.60 2.86
C PHE A 58 -13.65 6.66 4.09
N ALA A 59 -12.44 6.15 3.96
CA ALA A 59 -11.41 6.29 4.97
C ALA A 59 -10.09 6.62 4.28
N ILE A 60 -9.30 7.50 4.91
CA ILE A 60 -7.98 7.87 4.43
C ILE A 60 -6.97 7.46 5.49
N ILE A 61 -5.94 6.72 5.08
CA ILE A 61 -4.88 6.28 5.97
C ILE A 61 -3.58 6.91 5.51
N HIS A 62 -2.94 7.64 6.42
CA HIS A 62 -1.60 8.16 6.24
C HIS A 62 -0.66 7.38 7.13
N ALA A 63 0.48 6.95 6.60
CA ALA A 63 1.47 6.25 7.41
C ALA A 63 2.86 6.44 6.83
N ARG A 64 3.85 6.14 7.66
CA ARG A 64 5.25 6.12 7.30
C ARG A 64 5.76 4.70 7.42
N THR A 65 6.60 4.27 6.49
CA THR A 65 7.25 2.97 6.57
C THR A 65 8.74 3.13 6.81
N GLU A 66 9.31 2.19 7.56
CA GLU A 66 10.75 2.04 7.71
C GLU A 66 11.11 0.57 7.50
N TYR A 67 12.26 0.33 6.89
CA TYR A 67 12.70 -1.04 6.62
C TYR A 67 14.22 -1.08 6.50
N THR A 68 14.79 -2.29 6.52
CA THR A 68 16.21 -2.52 6.31
C THR A 68 16.41 -3.07 4.89
N ARG A 69 17.30 -2.45 4.13
CA ARG A 69 17.64 -2.89 2.78
C ARG A 69 18.63 -4.07 2.84
N PRO A 70 18.81 -4.81 1.73
CA PRO A 70 19.76 -5.93 1.70
C PRO A 70 21.20 -5.52 2.04
N ASP A 71 21.58 -4.27 1.80
CA ASP A 71 22.91 -3.75 2.13
C ASP A 71 23.04 -3.31 3.60
N GLY A 72 22.00 -3.52 4.41
CA GLY A 72 21.99 -3.15 5.83
C GLY A 72 21.59 -1.72 6.10
N GLN A 73 21.40 -0.89 5.09
CA GLN A 73 20.98 0.49 5.29
C GLN A 73 19.48 0.60 5.52
N ARG A 74 19.07 1.65 6.25
CA ARG A 74 17.66 1.91 6.49
C ARG A 74 17.05 2.64 5.31
N GLY A 75 15.85 2.23 4.94
CA GLY A 75 15.05 2.92 3.95
C GLY A 75 13.68 3.23 4.51
N GLY A 76 12.90 4.01 3.78
CA GLY A 76 11.57 4.34 4.22
C GLY A 76 10.79 5.09 3.15
N GLY A 77 9.55 5.41 3.51
CA GLY A 77 8.67 6.15 2.64
C GLY A 77 7.41 6.53 3.38
N ARG A 78 6.52 7.19 2.68
CA ARG A 78 5.19 7.52 3.18
C ARG A 78 4.16 6.99 2.22
N TYR A 79 3.00 6.59 2.76
CA TYR A 79 1.89 6.22 1.90
C TYR A 79 0.59 6.85 2.38
N THR A 80 -0.29 7.07 1.42
CA THR A 80 -1.66 7.52 1.66
C THR A 80 -2.57 6.55 0.94
N ASP A 81 -3.45 5.89 1.67
CA ASP A 81 -4.41 4.95 1.12
C ASP A 81 -5.81 5.51 1.28
N VAL A 82 -6.63 5.34 0.24
CA VAL A 82 -8.05 5.67 0.29
C VAL A 82 -8.84 4.38 0.20
N TRP A 83 -9.74 4.18 1.15
CA TRP A 83 -10.62 3.02 1.23
C TRP A 83 -12.06 3.49 1.08
N ALA A 84 -12.86 2.70 0.39
CA ALA A 84 -14.29 2.95 0.23
C ALA A 84 -15.08 1.75 0.75
N ARG A 85 -16.18 2.02 1.44
CA ARG A 85 -17.09 0.97 1.85
C ARG A 85 -18.15 0.78 0.77
N ARG A 86 -18.13 -0.42 0.17
CA ARG A 86 -19.05 -0.80 -0.92
C ARG A 86 -19.64 -2.15 -0.59
N GLY A 87 -20.97 -2.23 -0.56
CA GLY A 87 -21.67 -3.47 -0.27
C GLY A 87 -21.32 -4.06 1.10
N GLY A 88 -21.09 -3.21 2.10
CA GLY A 88 -20.74 -3.64 3.46
C GLY A 88 -19.29 -4.04 3.63
N ARG A 89 -18.44 -3.85 2.60
CA ARG A 89 -17.02 -4.20 2.65
C ARG A 89 -16.15 -2.99 2.40
N TRP A 90 -15.05 -2.89 3.14
CA TRP A 90 -14.04 -1.88 2.91
C TRP A 90 -13.05 -2.37 1.84
N LEU A 91 -12.92 -1.60 0.77
CA LEU A 91 -12.02 -1.91 -0.35
C LEU A 91 -11.08 -0.75 -0.58
N ALA A 92 -9.81 -1.05 -0.85
CA ALA A 92 -8.83 -0.03 -1.21
C ALA A 92 -9.11 0.44 -2.65
N VAL A 93 -9.29 1.75 -2.83
CA VAL A 93 -9.60 2.34 -4.14
C VAL A 93 -8.43 3.13 -4.69
N SER A 94 -7.52 3.60 -3.83
CA SER A 94 -6.38 4.40 -4.27
C SER A 94 -5.25 4.29 -3.26
N ALA A 95 -4.03 4.38 -3.75
CA ALA A 95 -2.85 4.45 -2.90
C ALA A 95 -1.83 5.38 -3.54
N HIS A 96 -1.07 6.08 -2.69
CA HIS A 96 0.03 6.92 -3.13
C HIS A 96 1.24 6.59 -2.25
N VAL A 97 2.34 6.24 -2.87
CA VAL A 97 3.56 5.86 -2.17
C VAL A 97 4.70 6.79 -2.57
N THR A 98 5.42 7.32 -1.58
CA THR A 98 6.61 8.14 -1.81
C THR A 98 7.80 7.54 -1.06
N ARG A 99 9.00 7.88 -1.50
CA ARG A 99 10.23 7.56 -0.79
C ARG A 99 10.75 8.77 -0.04
N CYS A 100 11.29 8.48 1.12
CA CYS A 100 11.98 9.48 1.91
C CYS A 100 13.50 9.29 1.82
#